data_37f90b703020c00aded46a6a9145f40b
#
_entry.id   37f90b703020c00aded46a6a9145f40b
#
_cell.length_a   1.000
_cell.length_b   1.000
_cell.length_c   1.000
_cell.angle_alpha   90.00
_cell.angle_beta   90.00
_cell.angle_gamma   90.00
#
_symmetry.space_group_name_H-M   'P 1'
#
loop_
_entity.id
_entity.type
_entity.pdbx_description
1 polymer ?
#
loop_
_entity_poly.entity_id
_entity_poly.type
_entity_poly.pdbx_seq_one_letter_code
_entity_poly.pdbx_strand_id
1 'polypeptide(L)'
;MGNTTKKAFPVLNMHCAGCANNVERTVKKLPGVIEASVNFATNTLTVSYEKEQLTPGEIRAAVLAAGYDLIVEEAHKEERREFE
;
A
#
# COMPACT_ATOMS: atom_id res chain seq x y z
N MET A 1 -12.25 7.98 15.80
CA MET A 1 -12.01 8.34 15.05
C MET A 1 -10.98 8.25 14.47
N GLY A 2 -10.49 8.10 14.02
CA GLY A 2 -9.44 7.86 13.52
C GLY A 2 -8.81 8.52 12.54
N ASN A 3 -7.58 8.22 12.35
CA ASN A 3 -6.82 8.83 11.31
C ASN A 3 -6.66 7.89 10.15
N THR A 4 -7.74 7.27 9.78
CA THR A 4 -7.74 6.35 8.67
C THR A 4 -7.57 7.12 7.37
N THR A 5 -6.73 6.60 6.50
CA THR A 5 -6.53 7.19 5.20
C THR A 5 -6.57 6.09 4.15
N LYS A 6 -6.96 6.45 2.95
CA LYS A 6 -7.05 5.50 1.86
C LYS A 6 -6.16 5.99 0.74
N LYS A 7 -5.24 5.16 0.31
CA LYS A 7 -4.28 5.51 -0.71
C LYS A 7 -4.19 4.42 -1.75
N ALA A 8 -3.83 4.79 -2.97
CA ALA A 8 -3.62 3.85 -4.05
C ALA A 8 -2.19 3.96 -4.51
N PHE A 9 -1.54 2.81 -4.68
CA PHE A 9 -0.14 2.77 -5.06
C PHE A 9 0.05 1.86 -6.26
N PRO A 10 0.82 2.26 -7.26
CA PRO A 10 1.15 1.35 -8.35
C PRO A 10 2.00 0.20 -7.85
N VAL A 11 1.71 -1.00 -8.33
CA VAL A 11 2.44 -2.20 -7.94
C VAL A 11 3.24 -2.67 -9.15
N LEU A 12 4.50 -3.01 -8.90
CA LEU A 12 5.39 -3.48 -9.95
C LEU A 12 5.61 -4.97 -9.81
N ASN A 13 5.94 -5.60 -10.94
CA ASN A 13 6.27 -7.03 -10.97
C ASN A 13 5.08 -7.93 -10.68
N MET A 14 3.87 -7.42 -10.87
CA MET A 14 2.69 -8.21 -10.66
C MET A 14 2.23 -8.70 -12.02
N HIS A 15 2.46 -9.98 -12.31
CA HIS A 15 2.23 -10.50 -13.65
C HIS A 15 1.05 -11.42 -13.78
N CYS A 16 0.39 -11.78 -12.72
CA CYS A 16 -0.75 -12.68 -12.83
C CYS A 16 -1.75 -12.40 -11.72
N ALA A 17 -2.96 -12.93 -11.88
CA ALA A 17 -4.01 -12.68 -10.91
C ALA A 17 -3.64 -13.25 -9.54
N GLY A 18 -2.92 -14.36 -9.50
CA GLY A 18 -2.48 -14.91 -8.24
C GLY A 18 -1.53 -13.99 -7.51
N CYS A 19 -0.73 -13.24 -8.28
CA CYS A 19 0.16 -12.27 -7.66
C CYS A 19 -0.64 -11.17 -6.97
N ALA A 20 -1.72 -10.73 -7.59
CA ALA A 20 -2.56 -9.72 -6.99
C ALA A 20 -3.13 -10.19 -5.65
N ASN A 21 -3.54 -11.46 -5.60
CA ASN A 21 -4.05 -12.01 -4.36
C ASN A 21 -2.97 -12.06 -3.30
N ASN A 22 -1.75 -12.39 -3.69
CA ASN A 22 -0.65 -12.43 -2.74
C ASN A 22 -0.36 -11.07 -2.15
N VAL A 23 -0.35 -10.05 -2.99
CA VAL A 23 -0.11 -8.70 -2.51
C VAL A 23 -1.21 -8.29 -1.54
N GLU A 24 -2.45 -8.56 -1.91
CA GLU A 24 -3.56 -8.19 -1.06
C GLU A 24 -3.48 -8.86 0.29
N ARG A 25 -3.20 -10.16 0.31
CA ARG A 25 -3.10 -10.86 1.55
C ARG A 25 -1.97 -10.36 2.40
N THR A 26 -0.83 -10.11 1.79
CA THR A 26 0.33 -9.63 2.51
C THR A 26 0.05 -8.31 3.19
N VAL A 27 -0.60 -7.40 2.47
CA VAL A 27 -0.89 -6.09 3.02
C VAL A 27 -1.93 -6.20 4.13
N LYS A 28 -2.92 -7.05 3.94
CA LYS A 28 -3.98 -7.18 4.94
C LYS A 28 -3.45 -7.69 6.28
N LYS A 29 -2.32 -8.36 6.27
CA LYS A 29 -1.77 -8.87 7.52
C LYS A 29 -1.08 -7.81 8.34
N LEU A 30 -0.84 -6.65 7.78
CA LEU A 30 -0.11 -5.63 8.50
C LEU A 30 -0.99 -4.99 9.56
N PRO A 31 -0.43 -4.71 10.73
CA PRO A 31 -1.19 -4.01 11.75
C PRO A 31 -1.51 -2.61 11.26
N GLY A 32 -2.71 -2.17 11.53
CA GLY A 32 -3.15 -0.86 11.10
C GLY A 32 -3.87 -0.84 9.77
N VAL A 33 -3.85 -1.94 9.03
CA VAL A 33 -4.57 -2.00 7.76
C VAL A 33 -6.03 -2.35 8.03
N ILE A 34 -6.93 -1.53 7.53
CA ILE A 34 -8.35 -1.77 7.68
C ILE A 34 -8.87 -2.54 6.48
N GLU A 35 -8.42 -2.17 5.30
CA GLU A 35 -8.91 -2.80 4.10
C GLU A 35 -7.84 -2.71 3.03
N ALA A 36 -7.73 -3.69 2.18
CA ALA A 36 -6.78 -3.69 1.10
C ALA A 36 -7.39 -4.37 -0.11
N SER A 37 -7.13 -3.82 -1.27
CA SER A 37 -7.69 -4.33 -2.50
C SER A 37 -6.71 -4.07 -3.63
N VAL A 38 -6.58 -5.02 -4.54
CA VAL A 38 -5.68 -4.87 -5.68
C VAL A 38 -6.49 -4.92 -6.95
N ASN A 39 -6.25 -3.96 -7.83
CA ASN A 39 -6.86 -3.96 -9.15
C ASN A 39 -5.82 -4.46 -10.13
N PHE A 40 -5.98 -5.68 -10.60
CA PHE A 40 -5.00 -6.29 -11.47
C PHE A 40 -4.98 -5.60 -12.85
N ALA A 41 -6.11 -5.09 -13.28
CA ALA A 41 -6.18 -4.44 -14.58
C ALA A 41 -5.30 -3.20 -14.64
N THR A 42 -5.19 -2.49 -13.52
CA THR A 42 -4.37 -1.28 -13.49
C THR A 42 -3.12 -1.46 -12.64
N ASN A 43 -2.91 -2.66 -12.08
CA ASN A 43 -1.77 -2.95 -11.23
C ASN A 43 -1.68 -1.94 -10.09
N THR A 44 -2.78 -1.70 -9.44
CA THR A 44 -2.86 -0.71 -8.38
C THR A 44 -3.34 -1.36 -7.09
N LEU A 45 -2.65 -1.06 -6.00
CA LEU A 45 -3.05 -1.50 -4.68
C LEU A 45 -3.71 -0.34 -3.97
N THR A 46 -4.95 -0.53 -3.55
CA THR A 46 -5.66 0.48 -2.76
C THR A 46 -5.74 -0.06 -1.34
N VAL A 47 -5.30 0.73 -0.38
CA VAL A 47 -5.27 0.29 1.01
C VAL A 47 -5.80 1.40 1.90
N SER A 48 -6.63 1.00 2.86
CA SER A 48 -7.11 1.88 3.91
C SER A 48 -6.38 1.49 5.19
N TYR A 49 -5.75 2.44 5.84
CA TYR A 49 -4.95 2.12 7.01
C TYR A 49 -4.94 3.30 7.97
N GLU A 50 -4.50 3.01 9.18
CA GLU A 50 -4.40 4.03 10.22
C GLU A 50 -3.06 4.70 10.09
N LYS A 51 -3.06 5.98 9.81
CA LYS A 51 -1.81 6.71 9.60
C LYS A 51 -0.91 6.66 10.82
N GLU A 52 -1.48 6.53 11.98
CA GLU A 52 -0.68 6.51 13.19
C GLU A 52 -0.03 5.17 13.43
N GLN A 53 -0.54 4.12 12.86
CA GLN A 53 -0.01 2.80 13.09
C GLN A 53 0.81 2.27 11.94
N LEU A 54 0.62 2.79 10.76
CA LEU A 54 1.23 2.22 9.58
C LEU A 54 1.61 3.33 8.62
N THR A 55 2.72 3.17 7.95
CA THR A 55 3.19 4.12 6.97
C THR A 55 3.26 3.48 5.60
N PRO A 56 3.22 4.27 4.53
CA PRO A 56 3.38 3.68 3.19
C PRO A 56 4.69 2.93 3.03
N GLY A 57 5.73 3.36 3.72
CA GLY A 57 7.01 2.65 3.65
C GLY A 57 6.90 1.25 4.19
N GLU A 58 6.11 1.05 5.23
CA GLU A 58 5.93 -0.28 5.77
C GLU A 58 5.11 -1.15 4.83
N ILE A 59 4.13 -0.55 4.16
CA ILE A 59 3.36 -1.28 3.17
C ILE A 59 4.28 -1.74 2.05
N ARG A 60 5.16 -0.84 1.60
CA ARG A 60 6.09 -1.20 0.55
C ARG A 60 7.03 -2.30 0.98
N ALA A 61 7.51 -2.24 2.21
CA ALA A 61 8.40 -3.28 2.71
C ALA A 61 7.73 -4.64 2.71
N ALA A 62 6.46 -4.69 3.08
CA ALA A 62 5.74 -5.95 3.07
C ALA A 62 5.57 -6.48 1.65
N VAL A 63 5.28 -5.58 0.71
CA VAL A 63 5.11 -5.97 -0.68
C VAL A 63 6.43 -6.47 -1.24
N LEU A 64 7.53 -5.82 -0.89
CA LEU A 64 8.85 -6.27 -1.33
C LEU A 64 9.17 -7.64 -0.79
N ALA A 65 8.81 -7.90 0.45
CA ALA A 65 9.06 -9.20 1.05
C ALA A 65 8.29 -10.30 0.34
N ALA A 66 7.17 -9.95 -0.27
CA ALA A 66 6.38 -10.93 -1.01
C ALA A 66 6.89 -11.13 -2.43
N GLY A 67 7.88 -10.35 -2.86
CA GLY A 67 8.45 -10.51 -4.18
C GLY A 67 7.99 -9.48 -5.20
N TYR A 68 7.30 -8.43 -4.76
CA TYR A 68 6.81 -7.41 -5.65
C TYR A 68 7.34 -6.06 -5.21
N ASP A 69 7.00 -5.01 -5.90
CA ASP A 69 7.43 -3.68 -5.52
C ASP A 69 6.22 -2.75 -5.51
N LEU A 70 6.38 -1.61 -4.88
CA LEU A 70 5.30 -0.68 -4.72
C LEU A 70 5.87 0.73 -4.79
N ILE A 71 5.20 1.61 -5.51
CA ILE A 71 5.67 2.97 -5.61
C ILE A 71 4.91 3.81 -4.59
N VAL A 72 5.68 4.44 -3.68
CA VAL A 72 5.05 5.19 -2.61
C VAL A 72 5.39 6.66 -2.72
N GLU A 73 5.14 7.21 -3.87
CA GLU A 73 5.49 8.59 -4.10
C GLU A 73 4.75 9.55 -3.20
N GLU A 74 3.61 9.14 -2.71
CA GLU A 74 2.84 10.06 -1.91
C GLU A 74 3.51 10.44 -0.63
N ALA A 75 4.41 9.62 -0.15
CA ALA A 75 5.13 9.96 1.07
C ALA A 75 5.89 11.26 0.89
N HIS A 76 6.48 11.44 -0.29
CA HIS A 76 7.21 12.66 -0.53
C HIS A 76 6.31 13.87 -0.58
N LYS A 77 5.16 13.72 -1.17
CA LYS A 77 4.28 14.86 -1.28
C LYS A 77 3.80 15.30 0.07
N GLU A 78 3.54 14.35 0.92
CA GLU A 78 3.08 14.71 2.23
C GLU A 78 4.12 15.46 3.00
N GLU A 79 5.35 15.04 2.85
CA GLU A 79 6.40 15.74 3.55
C GLU A 79 6.52 17.17 3.11
N ARG A 80 6.40 17.40 1.84
CA ARG A 80 6.53 18.74 1.38
C ARG A 80 5.42 19.62 1.88
N ARG A 81 4.23 19.08 1.97
CA ARG A 81 3.15 19.89 2.43
C ARG A 81 3.28 20.25 3.86
N GLU A 82 3.95 19.43 4.62
CA GLU A 82 4.09 19.75 6.01
C GLU A 82 4.93 20.94 6.25
N PHE A 83 5.81 21.24 5.35
CA PHE A 83 6.63 22.38 5.55
C PHE A 83 5.89 23.65 5.36
N GLU A 84 4.76 23.61 4.81
CA GLU A 84 4.07 24.81 4.62
C GLU A 84 3.10 25.04 5.70
#